data_e3bfc14bc7e10bf78a5db92f4cad8224
#
_entry.id   e3bfc14bc7e10bf78a5db92f4cad8224
#
_cell.length_a   1.000
_cell.length_b   1.000
_cell.length_c   1.000
_cell.angle_alpha   90.00
_cell.angle_beta   90.00
_cell.angle_gamma   90.00
#
_symmetry.space_group_name_H-M   'P 1'
#
loop_
_entity.id
_entity.type
_entity.pdbx_description
1 polymer ?
#
loop_
_entity_poly.entity_id
_entity_poly.type
_entity_poly.pdbx_seq_one_letter_code
_entity_poly.pdbx_strand_id
1 'polypeptide(L)'
;MKRIIRAWNKTNLIKRIGIGMVLGAILGLLFPNLTGIGLLGDLFVGGLKAIAPILVFALVANALSQHQKGQDSNMKKVIFLYLLGTFAAALIAVLASFLFPVQMVLSSASTEVTPPDGIGQVLSNLLLKIVDNPVNAIIEANYIGILSWAIVFGIAMREASKNSKELLKTMASVTSKIVEWIINLAPFGILGLVFKTISDQGIASLATYGILLGLLIATMVFVALVINPLIAFLFIKKNPYPLVWKCLRISGVTAFFTRSSAANIPVNMKLCEDLGLNPDTYSVSIPLGSTINMAGAAVTINILTLAAVNTLGISVDFATAFVLSIVAAISACGASGIAGGSLLLIPVACSLFGITNDIAMQVVGVGFVIGVIQDSCETALNSSTDVLFTAVAEFSSARNK
;
A
#
# COMPACT_ATOMS: atom_id res chain seq x y z
N MET A 1 9.44 25.55 26.77
CA MET A 1 9.25 25.27 25.37
C MET A 1 10.30 24.33 24.78
N LYS A 2 11.61 24.65 24.78
CA LYS A 2 12.69 23.78 24.20
C LYS A 2 12.75 22.35 24.80
N ARG A 3 12.44 22.13 26.08
CA ARG A 3 12.40 20.80 26.73
C ARG A 3 11.24 19.93 26.20
N ILE A 4 10.05 20.52 26.02
CA ILE A 4 8.85 19.83 25.48
C ILE A 4 9.08 19.42 24.02
N ILE A 5 9.63 20.32 23.21
CA ILE A 5 9.95 20.02 21.79
C ILE A 5 11.01 18.91 21.69
N ARG A 6 12.04 18.92 22.56
CA ARG A 6 13.03 17.83 22.58
C ARG A 6 12.43 16.50 23.04
N ALA A 7 11.55 16.50 24.04
CA ALA A 7 10.85 15.29 24.49
C ALA A 7 9.93 14.75 23.39
N TRP A 8 9.18 15.64 22.71
CA TRP A 8 8.33 15.31 21.59
C TRP A 8 9.11 14.66 20.44
N ASN A 9 10.24 15.24 20.03
CA ASN A 9 11.07 14.72 18.94
C ASN A 9 11.78 13.42 19.27
N LYS A 10 11.99 13.11 20.57
CA LYS A 10 12.50 11.80 21.03
C LYS A 10 11.43 10.71 21.09
N THR A 11 10.16 11.08 21.07
CA THR A 11 9.05 10.13 21.14
C THR A 11 8.81 9.51 19.74
N ASN A 12 8.62 8.19 19.69
CA ASN A 12 8.31 7.48 18.45
C ASN A 12 7.06 8.08 17.79
N LEU A 13 7.07 8.16 16.46
CA LEU A 13 5.98 8.70 15.64
C LEU A 13 4.62 8.05 15.98
N ILE A 14 4.60 6.72 16.18
CA ILE A 14 3.40 5.96 16.57
C ILE A 14 2.76 6.51 17.84
N LYS A 15 3.57 6.73 18.89
CA LYS A 15 3.06 7.31 20.15
C LYS A 15 2.54 8.72 19.96
N ARG A 16 3.22 9.53 19.13
CA ARG A 16 2.77 10.89 18.79
C ARG A 16 1.44 10.88 18.04
N ILE A 17 1.25 9.95 17.10
CA ILE A 17 -0.02 9.75 16.38
C ILE A 17 -1.13 9.34 17.36
N GLY A 18 -0.87 8.38 18.25
CA GLY A 18 -1.83 7.97 19.27
C GLY A 18 -2.27 9.14 20.19
N ILE A 19 -1.30 9.98 20.60
CA ILE A 19 -1.63 11.21 21.36
C ILE A 19 -2.50 12.15 20.53
N GLY A 20 -2.16 12.36 19.25
CA GLY A 20 -2.95 13.19 18.33
C GLY A 20 -4.38 12.68 18.18
N MET A 21 -4.55 11.36 18.03
CA MET A 21 -5.86 10.71 17.92
C MET A 21 -6.70 10.91 19.19
N VAL A 22 -6.13 10.65 20.38
CA VAL A 22 -6.83 10.82 21.66
C VAL A 22 -7.20 12.29 21.89
N LEU A 23 -6.28 13.22 21.62
CA LEU A 23 -6.56 14.66 21.76
C LEU A 23 -7.62 15.11 20.76
N GLY A 24 -7.57 14.64 19.50
CA GLY A 24 -8.60 14.93 18.50
C GLY A 24 -9.97 14.45 18.93
N ALA A 25 -10.06 13.24 19.52
CA ALA A 25 -11.29 12.68 20.04
C ALA A 25 -11.85 13.50 21.21
N ILE A 26 -11.02 13.85 22.18
CA ILE A 26 -11.43 14.66 23.35
C ILE A 26 -11.89 16.05 22.89
N LEU A 27 -11.14 16.70 22.02
CA LEU A 27 -11.49 18.03 21.53
C LEU A 27 -12.77 18.01 20.69
N GLY A 28 -12.98 16.99 19.85
CA GLY A 28 -14.21 16.83 19.06
C GLY A 28 -15.45 16.62 19.91
N LEU A 29 -15.32 15.90 21.05
CA LEU A 29 -16.43 15.70 21.99
C LEU A 29 -16.72 16.94 22.83
N LEU A 30 -15.68 17.60 23.33
CA LEU A 30 -15.87 18.72 24.28
C LEU A 30 -16.10 20.07 23.60
N PHE A 31 -15.51 20.27 22.43
CA PHE A 31 -15.49 21.55 21.73
C PHE A 31 -15.80 21.41 20.24
N PRO A 32 -16.93 20.82 19.82
CA PRO A 32 -17.23 20.51 18.40
C PRO A 32 -17.24 21.77 17.50
N ASN A 33 -17.50 22.94 18.08
CA ASN A 33 -17.56 24.21 17.35
C ASN A 33 -16.19 24.83 17.02
N LEU A 34 -15.09 24.26 17.50
CA LEU A 34 -13.73 24.75 17.18
C LEU A 34 -13.25 24.24 15.82
N THR A 35 -14.00 24.57 14.76
CA THR A 35 -13.80 24.06 13.39
C THR A 35 -12.38 24.29 12.84
N GLY A 36 -11.64 25.32 13.33
CA GLY A 36 -10.26 25.56 12.95
C GLY A 36 -9.28 24.42 13.24
N ILE A 37 -9.63 23.51 14.17
CA ILE A 37 -8.80 22.32 14.45
C ILE A 37 -8.84 21.36 13.26
N GLY A 38 -9.96 21.25 12.56
CA GLY A 38 -10.11 20.41 11.36
C GLY A 38 -9.14 20.80 10.23
N LEU A 39 -8.76 22.08 10.14
CA LEU A 39 -7.76 22.55 9.18
C LEU A 39 -6.43 21.80 9.23
N LEU A 40 -6.01 21.30 10.40
CA LEU A 40 -4.79 20.50 10.52
C LEU A 40 -4.91 19.19 9.72
N GLY A 41 -6.10 18.58 9.73
CA GLY A 41 -6.39 17.40 8.93
C GLY A 41 -6.41 17.72 7.44
N ASP A 42 -7.09 18.81 7.05
CA ASP A 42 -7.21 19.22 5.66
C ASP A 42 -5.84 19.58 5.06
N LEU A 43 -4.97 20.27 5.80
CA LEU A 43 -3.59 20.59 5.40
C LEU A 43 -2.73 19.33 5.24
N PHE A 44 -2.86 18.36 6.14
CA PHE A 44 -2.13 17.10 6.07
C PHE A 44 -2.52 16.30 4.82
N VAL A 45 -3.81 16.10 4.59
CA VAL A 45 -4.34 15.39 3.41
C VAL A 45 -4.03 16.17 2.14
N GLY A 46 -4.15 17.50 2.16
CA GLY A 46 -3.79 18.38 1.04
C GLY A 46 -2.31 18.26 0.65
N GLY A 47 -1.41 18.20 1.63
CA GLY A 47 0.02 17.99 1.38
C GLY A 47 0.31 16.65 0.73
N LEU A 48 -0.35 15.58 1.17
CA LEU A 48 -0.25 14.26 0.54
C LEU A 48 -0.82 14.26 -0.89
N LYS A 49 -2.01 14.89 -1.08
CA LYS A 49 -2.64 15.04 -2.38
C LYS A 49 -1.72 15.74 -3.39
N ALA A 50 -1.03 16.80 -2.96
CA ALA A 50 -0.15 17.59 -3.81
C ALA A 50 1.05 16.80 -4.35
N ILE A 51 1.64 15.90 -3.56
CA ILE A 51 2.85 15.15 -3.94
C ILE A 51 2.53 13.79 -4.58
N ALA A 52 1.34 13.23 -4.36
CA ALA A 52 0.98 11.87 -4.74
C ALA A 52 1.16 11.57 -6.25
N PRO A 53 0.78 12.43 -7.21
CA PRO A 53 0.97 12.19 -8.63
C PRO A 53 2.45 11.96 -9.00
N ILE A 54 3.32 12.84 -8.52
CA ILE A 54 4.78 12.77 -8.76
C ILE A 54 5.38 11.55 -8.07
N LEU A 55 4.93 11.25 -6.84
CA LEU A 55 5.37 10.08 -6.09
C LEU A 55 5.08 8.79 -6.85
N VAL A 56 3.82 8.58 -7.28
CA VAL A 56 3.39 7.38 -7.99
C VAL A 56 4.20 7.19 -9.26
N PHE A 57 4.38 8.25 -10.06
CA PHE A 57 5.20 8.19 -11.27
C PHE A 57 6.64 7.78 -10.95
N ALA A 58 7.30 8.49 -10.03
CA ALA A 58 8.71 8.27 -9.73
C ALA A 58 8.98 6.88 -9.15
N LEU A 59 8.13 6.40 -8.24
CA LEU A 59 8.31 5.09 -7.60
C LEU A 59 8.10 3.94 -8.56
N VAL A 60 7.00 3.95 -9.33
CA VAL A 60 6.69 2.88 -10.28
C VAL A 60 7.72 2.85 -11.41
N ALA A 61 8.09 4.00 -11.98
CA ALA A 61 9.10 4.08 -13.03
C ALA A 61 10.48 3.58 -12.52
N ASN A 62 10.88 3.99 -11.30
CA ASN A 62 12.12 3.52 -10.70
C ASN A 62 12.10 2.00 -10.47
N ALA A 63 11.04 1.45 -9.85
CA ALA A 63 10.92 0.02 -9.57
C ALA A 63 11.10 -0.82 -10.85
N LEU A 64 10.44 -0.41 -11.93
CA LEU A 64 10.52 -1.13 -13.21
C LEU A 64 11.85 -0.93 -13.95
N SER A 65 12.53 0.20 -13.78
CA SER A 65 13.82 0.50 -14.43
C SER A 65 14.98 -0.33 -13.89
N GLN A 66 14.92 -0.76 -12.62
CA GLN A 66 15.99 -1.51 -11.95
C GLN A 66 16.07 -2.98 -12.38
N HIS A 67 15.06 -3.48 -13.08
CA HIS A 67 15.04 -4.88 -13.52
C HIS A 67 16.14 -5.15 -14.57
N GLN A 68 17.06 -6.07 -14.29
CA GLN A 68 18.17 -6.44 -15.18
C GLN A 68 17.81 -7.62 -16.10
N LYS A 69 18.20 -7.54 -17.39
CA LYS A 69 18.12 -8.66 -18.33
C LYS A 69 19.24 -9.68 -17.98
N GLY A 70 18.92 -10.98 -17.91
CA GLY A 70 19.92 -12.05 -17.78
C GLY A 70 20.04 -12.68 -16.40
N GLN A 71 19.03 -12.52 -15.54
CA GLN A 71 18.99 -13.19 -14.25
C GLN A 71 18.75 -14.71 -14.40
N ASP A 72 19.38 -15.49 -13.51
CA ASP A 72 19.26 -16.95 -13.42
C ASP A 72 17.79 -17.41 -13.41
N SER A 73 17.57 -18.70 -13.77
CA SER A 73 16.22 -19.31 -13.82
C SER A 73 15.46 -19.17 -12.50
N ASN A 74 16.16 -19.16 -11.35
CA ASN A 74 15.57 -18.96 -10.04
C ASN A 74 14.99 -17.56 -9.84
N MET A 75 15.62 -16.51 -10.37
CA MET A 75 15.10 -15.13 -10.26
C MET A 75 13.78 -14.94 -11.00
N LYS A 76 13.63 -15.53 -12.19
CA LYS A 76 12.35 -15.50 -12.92
C LYS A 76 11.22 -16.12 -12.09
N LYS A 77 11.54 -17.22 -11.41
CA LYS A 77 10.58 -17.92 -10.54
C LYS A 77 10.26 -17.12 -9.28
N VAL A 78 11.24 -16.48 -8.67
CA VAL A 78 11.04 -15.57 -7.52
C VAL A 78 10.10 -14.43 -7.90
N ILE A 79 10.40 -13.72 -9.00
CA ILE A 79 9.57 -12.60 -9.48
C ILE A 79 8.14 -13.08 -9.78
N PHE A 80 8.00 -14.24 -10.43
CA PHE A 80 6.68 -14.82 -10.69
C PHE A 80 5.92 -15.08 -9.39
N LEU A 81 6.56 -15.64 -8.35
CA LEU A 81 5.94 -15.92 -7.06
C LEU A 81 5.57 -14.62 -6.31
N TYR A 82 6.39 -13.58 -6.40
CA TYR A 82 6.07 -12.27 -5.83
C TYR A 82 4.81 -11.67 -6.46
N LEU A 83 4.73 -11.68 -7.78
CA LEU A 83 3.57 -11.16 -8.51
C LEU A 83 2.32 -12.03 -8.29
N LEU A 84 2.48 -13.35 -8.30
CA LEU A 84 1.39 -14.30 -8.01
C LEU A 84 0.85 -14.11 -6.59
N GLY A 85 1.72 -14.00 -5.59
CA GLY A 85 1.33 -13.78 -4.20
C GLY A 85 0.63 -12.44 -4.00
N THR A 86 1.15 -11.37 -4.62
CA THR A 86 0.53 -10.04 -4.57
C THR A 86 -0.84 -10.03 -5.24
N PHE A 87 -0.97 -10.64 -6.42
CA PHE A 87 -2.25 -10.73 -7.13
C PHE A 87 -3.26 -11.61 -6.38
N ALA A 88 -2.83 -12.76 -5.85
CA ALA A 88 -3.70 -13.62 -5.04
C ALA A 88 -4.20 -12.89 -3.80
N ALA A 89 -3.34 -12.12 -3.12
CA ALA A 89 -3.74 -11.29 -1.98
C ALA A 89 -4.75 -10.21 -2.37
N ALA A 90 -4.55 -9.56 -3.52
CA ALA A 90 -5.49 -8.59 -4.07
C ALA A 90 -6.88 -9.20 -4.33
N LEU A 91 -6.91 -10.39 -4.94
CA LEU A 91 -8.15 -11.11 -5.23
C LEU A 91 -8.88 -11.54 -3.96
N ILE A 92 -8.15 -12.03 -2.96
CA ILE A 92 -8.72 -12.38 -1.64
C ILE A 92 -9.29 -11.16 -0.95
N ALA A 93 -8.65 -10.00 -1.07
CA ALA A 93 -9.17 -8.74 -0.51
C ALA A 93 -10.49 -8.33 -1.15
N VAL A 94 -10.63 -8.51 -2.47
CA VAL A 94 -11.91 -8.32 -3.18
C VAL A 94 -12.97 -9.27 -2.66
N LEU A 95 -12.67 -10.58 -2.60
CA LEU A 95 -13.59 -11.58 -2.07
C LEU A 95 -14.01 -11.28 -0.62
N ALA A 96 -13.07 -10.89 0.24
CA ALA A 96 -13.35 -10.50 1.62
C ALA A 96 -14.29 -9.28 1.69
N SER A 97 -14.08 -8.27 0.83
CA SER A 97 -14.93 -7.08 0.79
C SER A 97 -16.34 -7.36 0.26
N PHE A 98 -16.51 -8.35 -0.63
CA PHE A 98 -17.83 -8.80 -1.08
C PHE A 98 -18.56 -9.61 0.00
N LEU A 99 -17.83 -10.46 0.73
CA LEU A 99 -18.43 -11.27 1.82
C LEU A 99 -18.74 -10.44 3.06
N PHE A 100 -17.95 -9.43 3.32
CA PHE A 100 -18.07 -8.55 4.48
C PHE A 100 -18.03 -7.08 4.02
N PRO A 101 -19.11 -6.57 3.40
CA PRO A 101 -19.16 -5.18 2.94
C PRO A 101 -19.08 -4.23 4.13
N VAL A 102 -18.02 -3.44 4.17
CA VAL A 102 -17.79 -2.41 5.19
C VAL A 102 -17.96 -1.04 4.56
N GLN A 103 -18.54 -0.12 5.31
CA GLN A 103 -18.60 1.30 4.98
C GLN A 103 -17.57 2.07 5.79
N MET A 104 -17.24 3.27 5.36
CA MET A 104 -16.38 4.20 6.07
C MET A 104 -17.04 5.56 6.19
N VAL A 105 -16.51 6.37 7.09
CA VAL A 105 -17.00 7.73 7.30
C VAL A 105 -16.27 8.68 6.36
N LEU A 106 -17.00 9.28 5.42
CA LEU A 106 -16.51 10.31 4.51
C LEU A 106 -17.25 11.63 4.78
N SER A 107 -16.53 12.74 4.85
CA SER A 107 -17.08 14.05 5.23
C SER A 107 -17.82 14.77 4.10
N SER A 108 -17.82 14.24 2.87
CA SER A 108 -18.45 14.88 1.69
C SER A 108 -19.14 13.83 0.82
N ALA A 109 -20.12 13.11 1.37
CA ALA A 109 -20.90 12.12 0.61
C ALA A 109 -21.93 12.74 -0.36
N SER A 110 -21.94 14.07 -0.52
CA SER A 110 -22.94 14.79 -1.34
C SER A 110 -22.54 15.04 -2.80
N THR A 111 -21.37 14.56 -3.24
CA THR A 111 -21.02 14.61 -4.67
C THR A 111 -21.69 13.42 -5.35
N GLU A 112 -22.62 13.68 -6.27
CA GLU A 112 -23.16 12.65 -7.16
C GLU A 112 -22.02 12.02 -7.96
N VAL A 113 -21.58 10.84 -7.51
CA VAL A 113 -20.67 10.01 -8.28
C VAL A 113 -21.55 9.25 -9.28
N THR A 114 -21.35 9.48 -10.55
CA THR A 114 -21.99 8.66 -11.59
C THR A 114 -21.24 7.35 -11.73
N PRO A 115 -21.77 6.25 -11.17
CA PRO A 115 -21.10 4.95 -11.30
C PRO A 115 -21.08 4.52 -12.75
N PRO A 116 -20.03 3.80 -13.20
CA PRO A 116 -20.00 3.24 -14.55
C PRO A 116 -21.11 2.18 -14.72
N ASP A 117 -21.75 2.18 -15.90
CA ASP A 117 -22.87 1.28 -16.25
C ASP A 117 -22.45 -0.21 -16.41
N GLY A 118 -21.25 -0.58 -16.01
CA GLY A 118 -20.70 -1.94 -16.05
C GLY A 118 -19.29 -2.03 -16.60
N ILE A 119 -18.78 -3.27 -16.68
CA ILE A 119 -17.38 -3.56 -17.05
C ILE A 119 -16.96 -2.95 -18.41
N GLY A 120 -17.86 -2.88 -19.37
CA GLY A 120 -17.55 -2.30 -20.70
C GLY A 120 -17.20 -0.82 -20.60
N GLN A 121 -17.95 -0.05 -19.83
CA GLN A 121 -17.68 1.37 -19.61
C GLN A 121 -16.42 1.57 -18.77
N VAL A 122 -16.20 0.74 -17.75
CA VAL A 122 -14.96 0.75 -16.96
C VAL A 122 -13.74 0.53 -17.85
N LEU A 123 -13.76 -0.50 -18.72
CA LEU A 123 -12.65 -0.79 -19.62
C LEU A 123 -12.45 0.33 -20.66
N SER A 124 -13.52 0.87 -21.21
CA SER A 124 -13.43 2.01 -22.14
C SER A 124 -12.80 3.23 -21.47
N ASN A 125 -13.27 3.58 -20.27
CA ASN A 125 -12.71 4.70 -19.50
C ASN A 125 -11.24 4.47 -19.13
N LEU A 126 -10.89 3.24 -18.77
CA LEU A 126 -9.50 2.85 -18.52
C LEU A 126 -8.62 3.08 -19.74
N LEU A 127 -9.03 2.56 -20.91
CA LEU A 127 -8.25 2.67 -22.14
C LEU A 127 -8.03 4.13 -22.56
N LEU A 128 -9.07 4.97 -22.42
CA LEU A 128 -8.95 6.40 -22.72
C LEU A 128 -8.01 7.12 -21.73
N LYS A 129 -8.08 6.79 -20.45
CA LYS A 129 -7.21 7.38 -19.42
C LYS A 129 -5.74 6.95 -19.57
N ILE A 130 -5.46 5.75 -20.10
CA ILE A 130 -4.10 5.25 -20.35
C ILE A 130 -3.35 6.13 -21.36
N VAL A 131 -4.02 6.61 -22.41
CA VAL A 131 -3.40 7.36 -23.52
C VAL A 131 -3.43 8.87 -23.31
N ASP A 132 -3.81 9.35 -22.13
CA ASP A 132 -3.77 10.77 -21.80
C ASP A 132 -2.33 11.32 -21.90
N ASN A 133 -2.19 12.63 -22.14
CA ASN A 133 -0.90 13.28 -22.13
C ASN A 133 -0.24 13.13 -20.76
N PRO A 134 1.04 12.70 -20.68
CA PRO A 134 1.69 12.43 -19.38
C PRO A 134 1.75 13.65 -18.45
N VAL A 135 1.90 14.85 -19.00
CA VAL A 135 1.92 16.08 -18.21
C VAL A 135 0.52 16.41 -17.71
N ASN A 136 -0.49 16.29 -18.60
CA ASN A 136 -1.88 16.49 -18.23
C ASN A 136 -2.34 15.49 -17.18
N ALA A 137 -1.96 14.21 -17.33
CA ALA A 137 -2.25 13.17 -16.35
C ALA A 137 -1.75 13.54 -14.94
N ILE A 138 -0.56 14.16 -14.83
CA ILE A 138 -0.02 14.64 -13.55
C ILE A 138 -0.82 15.84 -13.03
N ILE A 139 -1.15 16.80 -13.88
CA ILE A 139 -1.89 18.03 -13.51
C ILE A 139 -3.28 17.68 -13.01
N GLU A 140 -4.01 16.84 -13.76
CA GLU A 140 -5.39 16.42 -13.45
C GLU A 140 -5.48 15.28 -12.45
N ALA A 141 -4.32 14.80 -11.93
CA ALA A 141 -4.24 13.61 -11.07
C ALA A 141 -4.95 12.38 -11.69
N ASN A 142 -4.82 12.20 -13.01
CA ASN A 142 -5.25 10.97 -13.69
C ASN A 142 -4.29 9.84 -13.37
N TYR A 143 -4.52 9.16 -12.25
CA TYR A 143 -3.60 8.14 -11.73
C TYR A 143 -3.43 6.92 -12.66
N ILE A 144 -4.43 6.60 -13.48
CA ILE A 144 -4.31 5.52 -14.47
C ILE A 144 -3.34 5.92 -15.56
N GLY A 145 -3.45 7.15 -16.08
CA GLY A 145 -2.49 7.72 -17.03
C GLY A 145 -1.08 7.80 -16.44
N ILE A 146 -0.97 8.31 -15.18
CA ILE A 146 0.31 8.39 -14.45
C ILE A 146 0.95 7.02 -14.33
N LEU A 147 0.20 6.00 -13.89
CA LEU A 147 0.69 4.63 -13.74
C LEU A 147 1.14 4.04 -15.08
N SER A 148 0.35 4.23 -16.13
CA SER A 148 0.65 3.72 -17.47
C SER A 148 1.93 4.33 -18.03
N TRP A 149 2.07 5.65 -17.95
CA TRP A 149 3.30 6.33 -18.37
C TRP A 149 4.50 5.97 -17.50
N ALA A 150 4.31 5.77 -16.19
CA ALA A 150 5.37 5.30 -15.30
C ALA A 150 5.86 3.91 -15.70
N ILE A 151 4.95 3.01 -16.11
CA ILE A 151 5.29 1.66 -16.60
C ILE A 151 6.09 1.77 -17.91
N VAL A 152 5.58 2.50 -18.89
CA VAL A 152 6.25 2.67 -20.20
C VAL A 152 7.62 3.29 -20.02
N PHE A 153 7.73 4.38 -19.25
CA PHE A 153 8.98 5.07 -18.97
C PHE A 153 9.96 4.17 -18.21
N GLY A 154 9.50 3.45 -17.18
CA GLY A 154 10.33 2.53 -16.40
C GLY A 154 10.88 1.39 -17.25
N ILE A 155 10.09 0.82 -18.18
CA ILE A 155 10.53 -0.22 -19.11
C ILE A 155 11.57 0.35 -20.09
N ALA A 156 11.33 1.51 -20.68
CA ALA A 156 12.28 2.17 -21.58
C ALA A 156 13.62 2.47 -20.88
N MET A 157 13.57 2.88 -19.63
CA MET A 157 14.76 3.16 -18.81
C MET A 157 15.62 1.93 -18.51
N ARG A 158 15.13 0.70 -18.73
CA ARG A 158 15.97 -0.52 -18.58
C ARG A 158 17.18 -0.54 -19.49
N GLU A 159 17.10 0.11 -20.64
CA GLU A 159 18.18 0.19 -21.63
C GLU A 159 19.06 1.44 -21.45
N ALA A 160 18.68 2.33 -20.55
CA ALA A 160 19.41 3.56 -20.26
C ALA A 160 20.73 3.31 -19.50
N SER A 161 21.63 4.29 -19.54
CA SER A 161 22.89 4.27 -18.81
C SER A 161 22.69 4.12 -17.29
N LYS A 162 23.72 3.64 -16.60
CA LYS A 162 23.70 3.55 -15.13
C LYS A 162 23.41 4.90 -14.48
N ASN A 163 24.01 5.97 -14.99
CA ASN A 163 23.81 7.33 -14.45
C ASN A 163 22.35 7.79 -14.58
N SER A 164 21.70 7.48 -15.72
CA SER A 164 20.29 7.81 -15.93
C SER A 164 19.36 7.04 -14.96
N LYS A 165 19.64 5.76 -14.71
CA LYS A 165 18.91 4.95 -13.72
C LYS A 165 19.13 5.46 -12.28
N GLU A 166 20.36 5.90 -11.97
CA GLU A 166 20.69 6.47 -10.66
C GLU A 166 20.00 7.82 -10.44
N LEU A 167 19.87 8.64 -11.49
CA LEU A 167 19.07 9.86 -11.45
C LEU A 167 17.60 9.57 -11.13
N LEU A 168 16.98 8.61 -11.81
CA LEU A 168 15.60 8.21 -11.56
C LEU A 168 15.41 7.67 -10.13
N LYS A 169 16.35 6.86 -9.65
CA LYS A 169 16.39 6.37 -8.27
C LYS A 169 16.49 7.53 -7.26
N THR A 170 17.32 8.53 -7.56
CA THR A 170 17.46 9.74 -6.73
C THR A 170 16.16 10.53 -6.71
N MET A 171 15.49 10.72 -7.85
CA MET A 171 14.18 11.39 -7.91
C MET A 171 13.14 10.65 -7.05
N ALA A 172 13.05 9.33 -7.16
CA ALA A 172 12.16 8.51 -6.34
C ALA A 172 12.47 8.65 -4.84
N SER A 173 13.77 8.65 -4.47
CA SER A 173 14.21 8.83 -3.09
C SER A 173 13.87 10.22 -2.54
N VAL A 174 14.10 11.28 -3.31
CA VAL A 174 13.78 12.66 -2.92
C VAL A 174 12.29 12.82 -2.73
N THR A 175 11.48 12.31 -3.65
CA THR A 175 10.02 12.37 -3.54
C THR A 175 9.52 11.61 -2.31
N SER A 176 10.06 10.41 -2.06
CA SER A 176 9.77 9.64 -0.83
C SER A 176 10.16 10.41 0.43
N LYS A 177 11.27 11.15 0.41
CA LYS A 177 11.71 11.98 1.55
C LYS A 177 10.76 13.15 1.82
N ILE A 178 10.21 13.77 0.78
CA ILE A 178 9.18 14.80 0.92
C ILE A 178 7.93 14.22 1.60
N VAL A 179 7.49 13.05 1.15
CA VAL A 179 6.34 12.34 1.78
C VAL A 179 6.64 12.01 3.24
N GLU A 180 7.85 11.54 3.57
CA GLU A 180 8.26 11.28 4.95
C GLU A 180 8.16 12.57 5.82
N TRP A 181 8.52 13.73 5.29
CA TRP A 181 8.35 14.99 6.01
C TRP A 181 6.88 15.30 6.28
N ILE A 182 6.00 15.09 5.28
CA ILE A 182 4.56 15.29 5.45
C ILE A 182 4.01 14.27 6.48
N ILE A 183 4.42 13.01 6.41
CA ILE A 183 4.01 11.97 7.38
C ILE A 183 4.49 12.29 8.80
N ASN A 184 5.60 12.97 8.98
CA ASN A 184 6.03 13.45 10.31
C ASN A 184 5.07 14.47 10.93
N LEU A 185 4.21 15.11 10.13
CA LEU A 185 3.13 15.98 10.59
C LEU A 185 1.83 15.19 10.89
N ALA A 186 1.79 13.89 10.63
CA ALA A 186 0.61 13.05 10.87
C ALA A 186 0.01 13.14 12.28
N PRO A 187 0.79 13.32 13.39
CA PRO A 187 0.19 13.51 14.70
C PRO A 187 -0.80 14.68 14.76
N PHE A 188 -0.49 15.76 14.09
CA PHE A 188 -1.37 16.94 13.99
C PHE A 188 -2.45 16.76 12.95
N GLY A 189 -2.12 16.18 11.80
CA GLY A 189 -3.09 15.85 10.76
C GLY A 189 -4.19 14.89 11.26
N ILE A 190 -3.81 13.81 11.94
CA ILE A 190 -4.73 12.82 12.49
C ILE A 190 -5.55 13.42 13.64
N LEU A 191 -4.96 14.29 14.46
CA LEU A 191 -5.72 15.06 15.45
C LEU A 191 -6.86 15.83 14.76
N GLY A 192 -6.58 16.56 13.68
CA GLY A 192 -7.58 17.32 12.94
C GLY A 192 -8.63 16.44 12.27
N LEU A 193 -8.23 15.32 11.66
CA LEU A 193 -9.14 14.35 11.02
C LEU A 193 -10.09 13.71 12.03
N VAL A 194 -9.57 13.21 13.15
CA VAL A 194 -10.36 12.59 14.22
C VAL A 194 -11.29 13.60 14.87
N PHE A 195 -10.80 14.83 15.12
CA PHE A 195 -11.62 15.94 15.60
C PHE A 195 -12.83 16.17 14.68
N LYS A 196 -12.59 16.36 13.38
CA LYS A 196 -13.63 16.60 12.38
C LYS A 196 -14.63 15.46 12.33
N THR A 197 -14.17 14.22 12.26
CA THR A 197 -15.01 13.02 12.24
C THR A 197 -15.95 12.95 13.46
N ILE A 198 -15.42 13.20 14.65
CA ILE A 198 -16.21 13.12 15.88
C ILE A 198 -17.16 14.33 16.04
N SER A 199 -16.72 15.52 15.66
CA SER A 199 -17.55 16.72 15.69
C SER A 199 -18.74 16.62 14.75
N ASP A 200 -18.54 16.05 13.55
CA ASP A 200 -19.57 15.96 12.51
C ASP A 200 -20.50 14.73 12.70
N GLN A 201 -19.98 13.62 13.21
CA GLN A 201 -20.68 12.31 13.17
C GLN A 201 -20.72 11.58 14.52
N GLY A 202 -20.12 12.15 15.56
CA GLY A 202 -20.06 11.57 16.90
C GLY A 202 -19.03 10.44 17.06
N ILE A 203 -18.84 10.00 18.30
CA ILE A 203 -17.82 8.99 18.66
C ILE A 203 -18.10 7.60 18.05
N ALA A 204 -19.36 7.30 17.74
CA ALA A 204 -19.76 6.03 17.14
C ALA A 204 -19.08 5.78 15.77
N SER A 205 -18.69 6.83 15.05
CA SER A 205 -17.97 6.74 13.79
C SER A 205 -16.61 6.03 13.92
N LEU A 206 -15.97 6.08 15.08
CA LEU A 206 -14.71 5.37 15.33
C LEU A 206 -14.88 3.85 15.34
N ALA A 207 -16.08 3.34 15.68
CA ALA A 207 -16.36 1.90 15.62
C ALA A 207 -16.29 1.39 14.18
N THR A 208 -16.75 2.19 13.21
CA THR A 208 -16.66 1.85 11.78
C THR A 208 -15.20 1.69 11.34
N TYR A 209 -14.30 2.54 11.82
CA TYR A 209 -12.85 2.39 11.56
C TYR A 209 -12.27 1.12 12.19
N GLY A 210 -12.79 0.72 13.37
CA GLY A 210 -12.42 -0.53 14.02
C GLY A 210 -12.83 -1.76 13.19
N ILE A 211 -14.04 -1.75 12.61
CA ILE A 211 -14.56 -2.83 11.75
C ILE A 211 -13.71 -2.91 10.45
N LEU A 212 -13.44 -1.77 9.83
CA LEU A 212 -12.60 -1.69 8.64
C LEU A 212 -11.17 -2.22 8.89
N LEU A 213 -10.55 -1.82 10.01
CA LEU A 213 -9.25 -2.32 10.42
C LEU A 213 -9.30 -3.83 10.71
N GLY A 214 -10.37 -4.30 11.33
CA GLY A 214 -10.60 -5.73 11.57
C GLY A 214 -10.64 -6.54 10.28
N LEU A 215 -11.36 -6.06 9.26
CA LEU A 215 -11.41 -6.72 7.94
C LEU A 215 -10.02 -6.74 7.28
N LEU A 216 -9.29 -5.63 7.31
CA LEU A 216 -7.92 -5.54 6.78
C LEU A 216 -7.00 -6.57 7.43
N ILE A 217 -6.95 -6.59 8.76
CA ILE A 217 -6.08 -7.51 9.52
C ILE A 217 -6.49 -8.97 9.28
N ALA A 218 -7.78 -9.28 9.35
CA ALA A 218 -8.28 -10.63 9.13
C ALA A 218 -7.90 -11.13 7.73
N THR A 219 -8.04 -10.28 6.71
CA THR A 219 -7.65 -10.61 5.33
C THR A 219 -6.13 -10.82 5.21
N MET A 220 -5.31 -9.96 5.80
CA MET A 220 -3.85 -10.10 5.78
C MET A 220 -3.40 -11.38 6.50
N VAL A 221 -4.01 -11.70 7.65
CA VAL A 221 -3.74 -12.93 8.40
C VAL A 221 -4.16 -14.15 7.58
N PHE A 222 -5.31 -14.11 6.93
CA PHE A 222 -5.77 -15.19 6.05
C PHE A 222 -4.80 -15.41 4.88
N VAL A 223 -4.33 -14.35 4.24
CA VAL A 223 -3.31 -14.43 3.19
C VAL A 223 -2.01 -15.05 3.74
N ALA A 224 -1.55 -14.60 4.91
CA ALA A 224 -0.32 -15.09 5.53
C ALA A 224 -0.38 -16.58 5.91
N LEU A 225 -1.54 -17.04 6.44
CA LEU A 225 -1.67 -18.37 7.04
C LEU A 225 -2.38 -19.38 6.15
N VAL A 226 -3.04 -18.97 5.07
CA VAL A 226 -3.75 -19.88 4.15
C VAL A 226 -3.23 -19.73 2.72
N ILE A 227 -3.26 -18.54 2.14
CA ILE A 227 -2.95 -18.36 0.72
C ILE A 227 -1.46 -18.54 0.45
N ASN A 228 -0.58 -17.88 1.21
CA ASN A 228 0.86 -18.04 1.04
C ASN A 228 1.36 -19.47 1.31
N PRO A 229 0.91 -20.18 2.36
CA PRO A 229 1.17 -21.60 2.52
C PRO A 229 0.66 -22.45 1.37
N LEU A 230 -0.53 -22.18 0.84
CA LEU A 230 -1.08 -22.90 -0.32
C LEU A 230 -0.19 -22.72 -1.55
N ILE A 231 0.21 -21.48 -1.87
CA ILE A 231 1.15 -21.20 -2.96
C ILE A 231 2.47 -21.97 -2.72
N ALA A 232 3.05 -21.84 -1.52
CA ALA A 232 4.28 -22.54 -1.18
C ALA A 232 4.14 -24.06 -1.35
N PHE A 233 3.04 -24.67 -0.88
CA PHE A 233 2.76 -26.08 -1.02
C PHE A 233 2.70 -26.54 -2.48
N LEU A 234 2.02 -25.76 -3.34
CA LEU A 234 1.89 -26.08 -4.77
C LEU A 234 3.25 -26.20 -5.47
N PHE A 235 4.25 -25.42 -5.05
CA PHE A 235 5.59 -25.42 -5.64
C PHE A 235 6.56 -26.40 -4.96
N ILE A 236 6.58 -26.45 -3.62
CA ILE A 236 7.51 -27.29 -2.86
C ILE A 236 7.01 -28.74 -2.76
N LYS A 237 5.66 -28.95 -2.77
CA LYS A 237 5.00 -30.26 -2.57
C LYS A 237 5.33 -30.94 -1.23
N LYS A 238 5.66 -30.14 -0.21
CA LYS A 238 5.91 -30.55 1.17
C LYS A 238 5.18 -29.58 2.11
N ASN A 239 5.03 -29.96 3.38
CA ASN A 239 4.42 -29.10 4.39
C ASN A 239 5.12 -27.72 4.43
N PRO A 240 4.44 -26.61 4.08
CA PRO A 240 5.04 -25.30 4.03
C PRO A 240 5.11 -24.61 5.39
N TYR A 241 4.33 -25.04 6.38
CA TYR A 241 4.15 -24.32 7.63
C TYR A 241 5.43 -24.11 8.45
N PRO A 242 6.38 -25.07 8.52
CA PRO A 242 7.66 -24.80 9.21
C PRO A 242 8.41 -23.61 8.64
N LEU A 243 8.41 -23.45 7.30
CA LEU A 243 9.02 -22.33 6.61
C LEU A 243 8.23 -21.04 6.83
N VAL A 244 6.91 -21.09 6.67
CA VAL A 244 6.01 -19.94 6.86
C VAL A 244 6.15 -19.36 8.26
N TRP A 245 6.10 -20.21 9.30
CA TRP A 245 6.27 -19.77 10.69
C TRP A 245 7.65 -19.17 10.96
N LYS A 246 8.70 -19.73 10.36
CA LYS A 246 10.05 -19.18 10.50
C LYS A 246 10.13 -17.79 9.87
N CYS A 247 9.55 -17.59 8.68
CA CYS A 247 9.50 -16.29 8.02
C CYS A 247 8.67 -15.27 8.80
N LEU A 248 7.47 -15.64 9.25
CA LEU A 248 6.61 -14.74 10.03
C LEU A 248 7.26 -14.34 11.36
N ARG A 249 7.85 -15.31 12.09
CA ARG A 249 8.44 -15.08 13.41
C ARG A 249 9.68 -14.19 13.35
N ILE A 250 10.52 -14.33 12.35
CA ILE A 250 11.80 -13.61 12.25
C ILE A 250 11.62 -12.33 11.46
N SER A 251 11.22 -12.45 10.20
CA SER A 251 11.04 -11.30 9.30
C SER A 251 9.77 -10.52 9.63
N GLY A 252 8.63 -11.21 9.73
CA GLY A 252 7.33 -10.57 9.95
C GLY A 252 7.27 -9.76 11.24
N VAL A 253 7.74 -10.33 12.37
CA VAL A 253 7.76 -9.62 13.65
C VAL A 253 8.64 -8.37 13.58
N THR A 254 9.84 -8.47 13.00
CA THR A 254 10.74 -7.31 12.88
C THR A 254 10.13 -6.25 11.96
N ALA A 255 9.57 -6.66 10.83
CA ALA A 255 8.91 -5.77 9.88
C ALA A 255 7.67 -5.08 10.48
N PHE A 256 6.90 -5.78 11.31
CA PHE A 256 5.75 -5.21 12.02
C PHE A 256 6.14 -4.00 12.87
N PHE A 257 7.24 -4.09 13.61
CA PHE A 257 7.67 -3.00 14.49
C PHE A 257 8.42 -1.90 13.74
N THR A 258 9.17 -2.24 12.69
CA THR A 258 9.93 -1.24 11.91
C THR A 258 9.05 -0.50 10.90
N ARG A 259 7.97 -1.13 10.41
CA ARG A 259 7.09 -0.61 9.37
C ARG A 259 7.85 -0.18 8.12
N SER A 260 8.93 -0.88 7.82
CA SER A 260 9.78 -0.62 6.67
C SER A 260 10.38 -1.90 6.12
N SER A 261 9.92 -2.32 4.93
CA SER A 261 10.49 -3.46 4.22
C SER A 261 11.96 -3.23 3.89
N ALA A 262 12.34 -2.00 3.56
CA ALA A 262 13.73 -1.65 3.29
C ALA A 262 14.63 -1.80 4.53
N ALA A 263 14.17 -1.36 5.70
CA ALA A 263 14.91 -1.53 6.95
C ALA A 263 15.02 -3.01 7.37
N ASN A 264 14.14 -3.87 6.86
CA ASN A 264 14.13 -5.30 7.15
C ASN A 264 15.01 -6.13 6.22
N ILE A 265 15.58 -5.55 5.15
CA ILE A 265 16.46 -6.24 4.20
C ILE A 265 17.59 -7.02 4.90
N PRO A 266 18.36 -6.44 5.84
CA PRO A 266 19.44 -7.18 6.51
C PRO A 266 18.92 -8.41 7.28
N VAL A 267 17.76 -8.30 7.93
CA VAL A 267 17.11 -9.41 8.66
C VAL A 267 16.71 -10.51 7.69
N ASN A 268 16.12 -10.15 6.56
CA ASN A 268 15.70 -11.08 5.53
C ASN A 268 16.89 -11.79 4.86
N MET A 269 17.96 -11.06 4.57
CA MET A 269 19.20 -11.65 4.02
C MET A 269 19.82 -12.66 5.01
N LYS A 270 19.90 -12.30 6.30
CA LYS A 270 20.38 -13.22 7.33
C LYS A 270 19.49 -14.46 7.45
N LEU A 271 18.17 -14.29 7.40
CA LEU A 271 17.24 -15.42 7.42
C LEU A 271 17.39 -16.33 6.19
N CYS A 272 17.65 -15.77 5.00
CA CYS A 272 17.96 -16.56 3.79
C CYS A 272 19.25 -17.37 3.97
N GLU A 273 20.30 -16.76 4.53
CA GLU A 273 21.55 -17.45 4.86
C GLU A 273 21.31 -18.62 5.86
N ASP A 274 20.52 -18.38 6.93
CA ASP A 274 20.16 -19.39 7.94
C ASP A 274 19.25 -20.51 7.39
N LEU A 275 18.62 -20.29 6.24
CA LEU A 275 17.87 -21.28 5.47
C LEU A 275 18.74 -22.05 4.46
N GLY A 276 20.03 -21.67 4.31
CA GLY A 276 20.96 -22.25 3.36
C GLY A 276 20.65 -21.93 1.89
N LEU A 277 20.02 -20.78 1.63
CA LEU A 277 19.72 -20.33 0.28
C LEU A 277 20.98 -19.81 -0.43
N ASN A 278 20.94 -19.80 -1.75
CA ASN A 278 22.04 -19.31 -2.57
C ASN A 278 22.23 -17.78 -2.43
N PRO A 279 23.43 -17.31 -2.00
CA PRO A 279 23.73 -15.88 -1.87
C PRO A 279 23.49 -15.08 -3.16
N ASP A 280 23.77 -15.64 -4.34
CA ASP A 280 23.55 -14.97 -5.62
C ASP A 280 22.06 -14.71 -5.90
N THR A 281 21.17 -15.59 -5.38
CA THR A 281 19.72 -15.40 -5.49
C THR A 281 19.22 -14.37 -4.49
N TYR A 282 19.48 -14.58 -3.17
CA TYR A 282 18.84 -13.73 -2.17
C TYR A 282 19.43 -12.33 -2.07
N SER A 283 20.69 -12.11 -2.46
CA SER A 283 21.28 -10.77 -2.53
C SER A 283 20.56 -9.86 -3.53
N VAL A 284 19.90 -10.42 -4.52
CA VAL A 284 19.11 -9.70 -5.53
C VAL A 284 17.61 -9.76 -5.19
N SER A 285 17.09 -10.95 -4.84
CA SER A 285 15.65 -11.11 -4.62
C SER A 285 15.13 -10.34 -3.42
N ILE A 286 15.86 -10.29 -2.30
CA ILE A 286 15.40 -9.62 -1.08
C ILE A 286 15.30 -8.09 -1.27
N PRO A 287 16.32 -7.37 -1.79
CA PRO A 287 16.15 -5.95 -2.12
C PRO A 287 15.06 -5.70 -3.16
N LEU A 288 14.91 -6.56 -4.17
CA LEU A 288 13.86 -6.43 -5.16
C LEU A 288 12.48 -6.68 -4.53
N GLY A 289 12.32 -7.72 -3.70
CA GLY A 289 11.08 -8.06 -3.00
C GLY A 289 10.58 -6.91 -2.15
N SER A 290 11.48 -6.21 -1.44
CA SER A 290 11.11 -5.05 -0.62
C SER A 290 10.45 -3.90 -1.41
N THR A 291 10.40 -3.98 -2.73
CA THR A 291 9.77 -2.99 -3.61
C THR A 291 8.63 -3.55 -4.46
N ILE A 292 8.68 -4.83 -4.88
CA ILE A 292 7.68 -5.39 -5.80
C ILE A 292 6.77 -6.46 -5.17
N ASN A 293 7.15 -7.05 -4.05
CA ASN A 293 6.38 -8.08 -3.35
C ASN A 293 5.49 -7.44 -2.27
N MET A 294 4.37 -6.91 -2.67
CA MET A 294 3.55 -5.98 -1.88
C MET A 294 2.13 -6.51 -1.65
N ALA A 295 2.02 -7.77 -1.22
CA ALA A 295 0.74 -8.45 -0.98
C ALA A 295 -0.16 -7.69 0.03
N GLY A 296 0.41 -7.19 1.12
CA GLY A 296 -0.33 -6.42 2.12
C GLY A 296 -0.79 -5.06 1.58
N ALA A 297 0.05 -4.38 0.77
CA ALA A 297 -0.34 -3.14 0.11
C ALA A 297 -1.52 -3.36 -0.86
N ALA A 298 -1.50 -4.45 -1.63
CA ALA A 298 -2.60 -4.80 -2.52
C ALA A 298 -3.91 -5.07 -1.73
N VAL A 299 -3.83 -5.73 -0.58
CA VAL A 299 -4.98 -5.90 0.35
C VAL A 299 -5.51 -4.54 0.81
N THR A 300 -4.62 -3.65 1.25
CA THR A 300 -4.99 -2.31 1.74
C THR A 300 -5.70 -1.49 0.65
N ILE A 301 -5.11 -1.42 -0.55
CA ILE A 301 -5.68 -0.68 -1.68
C ILE A 301 -7.08 -1.18 -1.99
N ASN A 302 -7.27 -2.50 -2.12
CA ASN A 302 -8.56 -3.08 -2.49
C ASN A 302 -9.63 -2.87 -1.42
N ILE A 303 -9.33 -3.17 -0.16
CA ILE A 303 -10.33 -3.08 0.92
C ILE A 303 -10.76 -1.62 1.15
N LEU A 304 -9.82 -0.68 1.18
CA LEU A 304 -10.15 0.73 1.38
C LEU A 304 -10.92 1.31 0.19
N THR A 305 -10.56 0.93 -1.04
CA THR A 305 -11.31 1.33 -2.24
C THR A 305 -12.74 0.78 -2.23
N LEU A 306 -12.91 -0.52 -1.96
CA LEU A 306 -14.24 -1.14 -1.94
C LEU A 306 -15.09 -0.66 -0.75
N ALA A 307 -14.48 -0.31 0.37
CA ALA A 307 -15.18 0.34 1.47
C ALA A 307 -15.69 1.74 1.07
N ALA A 308 -14.91 2.50 0.30
CA ALA A 308 -15.36 3.78 -0.28
C ALA A 308 -16.52 3.58 -1.27
N VAL A 309 -16.39 2.60 -2.16
CA VAL A 309 -17.42 2.19 -3.12
C VAL A 309 -18.73 1.85 -2.42
N ASN A 310 -18.66 1.02 -1.36
CA ASN A 310 -19.82 0.66 -0.54
C ASN A 310 -20.43 1.87 0.18
N THR A 311 -19.60 2.81 0.64
CA THR A 311 -20.04 4.03 1.31
C THR A 311 -20.82 4.95 0.37
N LEU A 312 -20.36 5.04 -0.88
CA LEU A 312 -20.94 5.87 -1.93
C LEU A 312 -22.16 5.20 -2.62
N GLY A 313 -22.51 3.97 -2.23
CA GLY A 313 -23.61 3.23 -2.84
C GLY A 313 -23.36 2.81 -4.30
N ILE A 314 -22.09 2.75 -4.72
CA ILE A 314 -21.72 2.33 -6.08
C ILE A 314 -21.86 0.81 -6.18
N SER A 315 -22.69 0.34 -7.11
CA SER A 315 -22.80 -1.09 -7.39
C SER A 315 -21.60 -1.57 -8.22
N VAL A 316 -20.95 -2.64 -7.79
CA VAL A 316 -19.77 -3.20 -8.47
C VAL A 316 -20.00 -4.67 -8.76
N ASP A 317 -19.88 -5.05 -10.03
CA ASP A 317 -19.87 -6.44 -10.44
C ASP A 317 -18.50 -7.09 -10.19
N PHE A 318 -18.48 -8.43 -10.13
CA PHE A 318 -17.25 -9.19 -9.85
C PHE A 318 -16.17 -8.97 -10.93
N ALA A 319 -16.55 -8.76 -12.20
CA ALA A 319 -15.58 -8.56 -13.27
C ALA A 319 -14.85 -7.22 -13.13
N THR A 320 -15.57 -6.16 -12.75
CA THR A 320 -14.97 -4.85 -12.42
C THR A 320 -14.06 -4.95 -11.20
N ALA A 321 -14.47 -5.69 -10.16
CA ALA A 321 -13.65 -5.91 -8.97
C ALA A 321 -12.41 -6.79 -9.25
N PHE A 322 -12.50 -7.70 -10.22
CA PHE A 322 -11.33 -8.45 -10.70
C PHE A 322 -10.32 -7.51 -11.39
N VAL A 323 -10.78 -6.57 -12.22
CA VAL A 323 -9.90 -5.53 -12.81
C VAL A 323 -9.25 -4.68 -11.71
N LEU A 324 -10.00 -4.33 -10.65
CA LEU A 324 -9.43 -3.65 -9.48
C LEU A 324 -8.28 -4.47 -8.88
N SER A 325 -8.42 -5.81 -8.75
CA SER A 325 -7.34 -6.65 -8.23
C SER A 325 -6.05 -6.57 -9.06
N ILE A 326 -6.18 -6.49 -10.38
CA ILE A 326 -5.03 -6.32 -11.29
C ILE A 326 -4.40 -4.95 -11.10
N VAL A 327 -5.20 -3.89 -11.09
CA VAL A 327 -4.71 -2.51 -10.92
C VAL A 327 -4.05 -2.35 -9.54
N ALA A 328 -4.65 -2.88 -8.48
CA ALA A 328 -4.08 -2.83 -7.15
C ALA A 328 -2.75 -3.60 -7.05
N ALA A 329 -2.65 -4.79 -7.65
CA ALA A 329 -1.41 -5.58 -7.64
C ALA A 329 -0.27 -4.87 -8.40
N ILE A 330 -0.57 -4.24 -9.54
CA ILE A 330 0.42 -3.46 -10.30
C ILE A 330 0.81 -2.20 -9.52
N SER A 331 -0.17 -1.47 -9.00
CA SER A 331 0.08 -0.24 -8.23
C SER A 331 0.88 -0.53 -6.97
N ALA A 332 0.60 -1.63 -6.27
CA ALA A 332 1.29 -2.03 -5.06
C ALA A 332 2.81 -2.16 -5.26
N CYS A 333 3.27 -2.56 -6.46
CA CYS A 333 4.70 -2.56 -6.81
C CYS A 333 5.35 -1.16 -6.75
N GLY A 334 4.54 -0.10 -6.74
CA GLY A 334 4.99 1.28 -6.55
C GLY A 334 4.87 1.79 -5.11
N ALA A 335 4.41 0.94 -4.15
CA ALA A 335 4.18 1.38 -2.77
C ALA A 335 5.46 1.83 -2.04
N SER A 336 6.63 1.44 -2.52
CA SER A 336 7.94 1.70 -1.91
C SER A 336 7.95 1.42 -0.39
N GLY A 337 8.92 0.74 0.16
CA GLY A 337 8.96 0.35 1.58
C GLY A 337 8.97 1.49 2.62
N ILE A 338 8.23 2.58 2.36
CA ILE A 338 7.97 3.70 3.27
C ILE A 338 6.61 3.51 3.97
N ALA A 339 6.55 3.88 5.25
CA ALA A 339 5.31 3.80 6.03
C ALA A 339 4.16 4.59 5.36
N GLY A 340 3.01 3.92 5.18
CA GLY A 340 1.83 4.54 4.56
C GLY A 340 1.91 4.73 3.04
N GLY A 341 2.93 4.19 2.36
CA GLY A 341 3.10 4.33 0.91
C GLY A 341 1.94 3.74 0.11
N SER A 342 1.37 2.62 0.55
CA SER A 342 0.22 1.96 -0.07
C SER A 342 -1.03 2.85 -0.09
N LEU A 343 -1.24 3.67 0.96
CA LEU A 343 -2.39 4.56 1.06
C LEU A 343 -2.43 5.59 -0.07
N LEU A 344 -1.26 6.05 -0.51
CA LEU A 344 -1.14 7.04 -1.60
C LEU A 344 -1.46 6.45 -2.98
N LEU A 345 -1.64 5.14 -3.08
CA LEU A 345 -2.05 4.43 -4.30
C LEU A 345 -3.57 4.20 -4.38
N ILE A 346 -4.31 4.45 -3.30
CA ILE A 346 -5.77 4.33 -3.26
C ILE A 346 -6.45 5.17 -4.35
N PRO A 347 -6.03 6.42 -4.65
CA PRO A 347 -6.64 7.21 -5.71
C PRO A 347 -6.56 6.54 -7.09
N VAL A 348 -5.50 5.75 -7.37
CA VAL A 348 -5.42 4.94 -8.60
C VAL A 348 -6.59 3.97 -8.70
N ALA A 349 -6.86 3.24 -7.62
CA ALA A 349 -7.93 2.25 -7.56
C ALA A 349 -9.33 2.91 -7.54
N CYS A 350 -9.51 4.00 -6.79
CA CYS A 350 -10.74 4.77 -6.74
C CYS A 350 -11.16 5.34 -8.11
N SER A 351 -10.18 5.73 -8.93
CA SER A 351 -10.45 6.28 -10.27
C SER A 351 -11.09 5.29 -11.25
N LEU A 352 -11.02 3.97 -10.97
CA LEU A 352 -11.75 2.94 -11.73
C LEU A 352 -13.27 3.08 -11.60
N PHE A 353 -13.73 3.56 -10.46
CA PHE A 353 -15.15 3.69 -10.11
C PHE A 353 -15.68 5.11 -10.31
N GLY A 354 -14.92 5.98 -10.97
CA GLY A 354 -15.29 7.38 -11.14
C GLY A 354 -15.23 8.22 -9.85
N ILE A 355 -14.67 7.67 -8.78
CA ILE A 355 -14.50 8.39 -7.51
C ILE A 355 -13.50 9.52 -7.73
N THR A 356 -13.91 10.75 -7.38
CA THR A 356 -13.06 11.93 -7.55
C THR A 356 -11.83 11.87 -6.65
N ASN A 357 -10.77 12.57 -7.05
CA ASN A 357 -9.53 12.61 -6.26
C ASN A 357 -9.76 13.19 -4.85
N ASP A 358 -10.69 14.12 -4.67
CA ASP A 358 -11.03 14.69 -3.38
C ASP A 358 -11.62 13.66 -2.41
N ILE A 359 -12.52 12.81 -2.91
CA ILE A 359 -13.08 11.71 -2.11
C ILE A 359 -12.00 10.64 -1.87
N ALA A 360 -11.23 10.27 -2.89
CA ALA A 360 -10.15 9.31 -2.74
C ALA A 360 -9.11 9.74 -1.69
N MET A 361 -8.80 11.04 -1.61
CA MET A 361 -7.90 11.56 -0.58
C MET A 361 -8.53 11.57 0.82
N GLN A 362 -9.85 11.63 0.97
CA GLN A 362 -10.50 11.38 2.25
C GLN A 362 -10.33 9.91 2.67
N VAL A 363 -10.46 8.96 1.73
CA VAL A 363 -10.17 7.54 1.98
C VAL A 363 -8.73 7.36 2.45
N VAL A 364 -7.77 8.04 1.82
CA VAL A 364 -6.37 8.08 2.28
C VAL A 364 -6.28 8.61 3.71
N GLY A 365 -7.01 9.68 4.03
CA GLY A 365 -7.10 10.23 5.39
C GLY A 365 -7.59 9.20 6.41
N VAL A 366 -8.66 8.48 6.11
CA VAL A 366 -9.15 7.35 6.93
C VAL A 366 -8.07 6.29 7.09
N GLY A 367 -7.39 5.93 5.99
CA GLY A 367 -6.26 5.00 6.01
C GLY A 367 -5.16 5.43 6.98
N PHE A 368 -4.82 6.73 7.04
CA PHE A 368 -3.83 7.24 8.00
C PHE A 368 -4.31 7.18 9.46
N VAL A 369 -5.62 7.34 9.71
CA VAL A 369 -6.18 7.21 11.07
C VAL A 369 -5.97 5.79 11.61
N ILE A 370 -6.23 4.76 10.81
CA ILE A 370 -6.03 3.36 11.18
C ILE A 370 -4.60 2.86 10.89
N GLY A 371 -3.79 3.68 10.24
CA GLY A 371 -2.56 3.31 9.54
C GLY A 371 -1.46 2.75 10.43
N VAL A 372 -1.43 3.03 11.73
CA VAL A 372 -0.37 2.51 12.60
C VAL A 372 -0.39 0.98 12.64
N ILE A 373 -1.54 0.39 12.88
CA ILE A 373 -1.69 -1.08 12.99
C ILE A 373 -1.78 -1.70 11.59
N GLN A 374 -2.54 -1.05 10.69
CA GLN A 374 -2.68 -1.51 9.31
C GLN A 374 -1.32 -1.65 8.62
N ASP A 375 -0.49 -0.62 8.63
CA ASP A 375 0.83 -0.58 7.98
C ASP A 375 1.84 -1.54 8.65
N SER A 376 1.72 -1.75 9.97
CA SER A 376 2.51 -2.77 10.67
C SER A 376 2.19 -4.18 10.17
N CYS A 377 0.90 -4.52 10.04
CA CYS A 377 0.47 -5.82 9.50
C CYS A 377 0.81 -5.97 8.02
N GLU A 378 0.61 -4.91 7.23
CA GLU A 378 0.97 -4.84 5.83
C GLU A 378 2.45 -5.12 5.61
N THR A 379 3.31 -4.42 6.34
CA THR A 379 4.77 -4.58 6.21
C THR A 379 5.24 -5.95 6.70
N ALA A 380 4.61 -6.49 7.75
CA ALA A 380 4.91 -7.84 8.21
C ALA A 380 4.60 -8.90 7.15
N LEU A 381 3.45 -8.77 6.48
CA LEU A 381 3.06 -9.66 5.39
C LEU A 381 4.00 -9.51 4.19
N ASN A 382 4.26 -8.28 3.72
CA ASN A 382 5.14 -8.02 2.59
C ASN A 382 6.53 -8.61 2.82
N SER A 383 7.18 -8.21 3.91
CA SER A 383 8.57 -8.55 4.19
C SER A 383 8.79 -10.03 4.47
N SER A 384 7.88 -10.69 5.19
CA SER A 384 8.00 -12.14 5.47
C SER A 384 7.87 -12.98 4.20
N THR A 385 7.10 -12.53 3.22
CA THR A 385 6.94 -13.22 1.94
C THR A 385 8.12 -13.00 0.98
N ASP A 386 8.95 -11.98 1.18
CA ASP A 386 10.21 -11.84 0.44
C ASP A 386 11.09 -13.08 0.63
N VAL A 387 11.27 -13.49 1.88
CA VAL A 387 12.04 -14.69 2.23
C VAL A 387 11.30 -15.96 1.83
N LEU A 388 10.00 -16.04 2.13
CA LEU A 388 9.20 -17.23 1.83
C LEU A 388 9.26 -17.57 0.34
N PHE A 389 8.99 -16.64 -0.55
CA PHE A 389 8.94 -16.91 -1.98
C PHE A 389 10.32 -17.08 -2.61
N THR A 390 11.37 -16.43 -2.07
CA THR A 390 12.75 -16.73 -2.44
C THR A 390 13.11 -18.18 -2.11
N ALA A 391 12.79 -18.63 -0.89
CA ALA A 391 13.03 -20.01 -0.47
C ALA A 391 12.21 -21.03 -1.29
N VAL A 392 10.93 -20.74 -1.54
CA VAL A 392 10.04 -21.57 -2.37
C VAL A 392 10.60 -21.74 -3.77
N ALA A 393 11.11 -20.68 -4.39
CA ALA A 393 11.69 -20.74 -5.72
C ALA A 393 12.92 -21.66 -5.77
N GLU A 394 13.81 -21.57 -4.78
CA GLU A 394 15.02 -22.41 -4.72
C GLU A 394 14.71 -23.87 -4.39
N PHE A 395 13.90 -24.13 -3.35
CA PHE A 395 13.56 -25.50 -2.94
C PHE A 395 12.80 -26.26 -4.02
N SER A 396 11.94 -25.56 -4.78
CA SER A 396 11.23 -26.16 -5.90
C SER A 396 12.14 -26.42 -7.10
N SER A 397 13.21 -25.66 -7.29
CA SER A 397 14.19 -25.87 -8.37
C SER A 397 15.17 -26.99 -8.04
N ALA A 398 15.59 -27.13 -6.77
CA ALA A 398 16.44 -28.22 -6.31
C ALA A 398 15.76 -29.60 -6.42
N ARG A 399 14.43 -29.67 -6.38
CA ARG A 399 13.66 -30.91 -6.55
C ARG A 399 13.60 -31.36 -8.01
N ASN A 400 13.67 -30.45 -8.96
CA ASN A 400 13.57 -30.76 -10.39
C ASN A 400 14.94 -31.09 -11.02
N LYS A 401 16.01 -31.06 -10.23
CA LYS A 401 17.34 -31.60 -10.54
C LYS A 401 17.51 -32.99 -9.91
#